data_fa78bcd3cb1e6095c1703d0a788cb326
#
_entry.id   fa78bcd3cb1e6095c1703d0a788cb326
#
_cell.length_a   1.000
_cell.length_b   1.000
_cell.length_c   1.000
_cell.angle_alpha   90.00
_cell.angle_beta   90.00
_cell.angle_gamma   90.00
#
_symmetry.space_group_name_H-M   'P 1'
#
loop_
_entity.id
_entity.type
_entity.pdbx_description
1 polymer ?
#
loop_
_entity_poly.entity_id
_entity_poly.type
_entity_poly.pdbx_seq_one_letter_code
_entity_poly.pdbx_strand_id
1 'polypeptide(L)'
;MICRLQQLNCPRHRLRLSPLHLLPQLPPCQSRLLWLFQRRGVANYLITQAQASAPLTLTFLLTLIGAQVVQVLLERLWQEGSGKRSSESPVSDLPKRARPLRQVVRTPKSSAEISIRHNARACGESLLREGRVAVILVAGGEGTRLGLAGPKGMYPIGPISGHSLYQLFAEQIVSLSKRFGRMIPYHIMTSPATDRATRDFFSQHGFFGLDPSSVHFLRQGVMPVVDRDTGLILMNGPGSIVMNPNGHGGLLEALHTSGSFDEFRQRGIDLLYYHQVDNPLTLVADPVMLGLHQQRQAQVTVKVVAKQSPAEKMGVVTEIDGHAQIIEYSDLTAEDVRRTTPEGDLLFWAGNTAIHVFDRPTLQEMASTETSLPYHRAIKKVGYLDPTGGWVTPTVENAIKYERFIFDVLPRIQKCLVME
;
A
#
# COMPACT_ATOMS: atom_id res chain seq x y z
N MET A 1 34.79 -12.36 -21.82
CA MET A 1 35.53 -11.69 -20.75
C MET A 1 35.78 -12.59 -19.53
N ILE A 2 35.36 -13.84 -19.58
CA ILE A 2 35.55 -14.86 -18.50
C ILE A 2 36.84 -15.70 -18.72
N CYS A 3 37.45 -15.69 -19.91
CA CYS A 3 38.62 -16.53 -20.24
C CYS A 3 40.01 -15.97 -19.95
N ARG A 4 40.13 -14.80 -19.28
CA ARG A 4 41.47 -14.18 -18.97
C ARG A 4 41.86 -14.19 -17.50
N LEU A 5 41.12 -14.87 -16.62
CA LEU A 5 41.45 -14.95 -15.20
C LEU A 5 42.10 -16.27 -14.73
N GLN A 6 42.38 -17.22 -15.66
CA GLN A 6 42.94 -18.49 -15.30
C GLN A 6 44.48 -18.62 -15.48
N GLN A 7 45.21 -17.56 -15.81
CA GLN A 7 46.67 -17.62 -16.00
C GLN A 7 47.43 -16.52 -15.23
N LEU A 8 47.19 -16.33 -13.95
CA LEU A 8 48.08 -15.54 -13.12
C LEU A 8 48.40 -16.29 -11.82
N ASN A 9 49.27 -17.27 -11.96
CA ASN A 9 50.11 -17.78 -10.88
C ASN A 9 51.30 -16.81 -10.76
N CYS A 10 51.29 -15.87 -9.84
CA CYS A 10 52.46 -15.09 -9.44
C CYS A 10 52.32 -14.51 -8.02
N PRO A 11 53.39 -14.51 -7.22
CA PRO A 11 53.30 -14.27 -5.78
C PRO A 11 53.30 -12.79 -5.44
N ARG A 12 52.55 -12.45 -4.42
CA ARG A 12 52.66 -11.26 -3.55
C ARG A 12 52.94 -9.89 -4.22
N HIS A 13 51.95 -9.36 -4.92
CA HIS A 13 51.81 -7.90 -5.05
C HIS A 13 50.44 -7.45 -4.60
N ARG A 14 50.40 -6.55 -3.60
CA ARG A 14 49.19 -5.84 -3.17
C ARG A 14 48.64 -5.05 -4.34
N LEU A 15 47.69 -5.59 -5.07
CA LEU A 15 46.86 -4.84 -6.02
C LEU A 15 45.96 -3.91 -5.21
N ARG A 16 46.36 -2.65 -5.13
CA ARG A 16 45.43 -1.54 -4.83
C ARG A 16 44.53 -1.41 -6.05
N LEU A 17 43.45 -2.15 -6.10
CA LEU A 17 42.37 -1.87 -7.02
C LEU A 17 41.68 -0.57 -6.58
N SER A 18 41.98 0.49 -7.30
CA SER A 18 41.23 1.75 -7.15
C SER A 18 39.80 1.53 -7.56
N PRO A 19 38.81 1.75 -6.68
CA PRO A 19 37.40 1.46 -6.97
C PRO A 19 36.75 2.34 -8.05
N LEU A 20 37.47 3.33 -8.54
CA LEU A 20 36.94 4.40 -9.40
C LEU A 20 36.67 3.99 -10.86
N HIS A 21 37.22 2.89 -11.35
CA HIS A 21 37.05 2.50 -12.77
C HIS A 21 35.80 1.69 -13.10
N LEU A 22 35.01 1.27 -12.10
CA LEU A 22 33.77 0.52 -12.29
C LEU A 22 32.50 1.39 -12.12
N LEU A 23 32.64 2.64 -11.73
CA LEU A 23 31.53 3.55 -11.41
C LEU A 23 30.72 4.11 -12.60
N PRO A 24 31.23 4.24 -13.83
CA PRO A 24 30.45 4.86 -14.91
C PRO A 24 29.29 4.02 -15.48
N GLN A 25 29.19 2.74 -15.10
CA GLN A 25 28.18 1.83 -15.68
C GLN A 25 27.07 1.44 -14.71
N LEU A 26 27.06 1.97 -13.50
CA LEU A 26 26.02 1.70 -12.51
C LEU A 26 24.92 2.78 -12.52
N PRO A 27 23.64 2.40 -12.34
CA PRO A 27 22.56 3.36 -12.19
C PRO A 27 22.83 4.34 -11.05
N PRO A 28 22.32 5.59 -11.11
CA PRO A 28 22.62 6.65 -10.12
C PRO A 28 22.31 6.28 -8.66
N CYS A 29 21.36 5.38 -8.43
CA CYS A 29 21.03 4.88 -7.09
C CYS A 29 22.10 3.93 -6.52
N GLN A 30 22.75 3.14 -7.37
CA GLN A 30 23.81 2.20 -6.93
C GLN A 30 25.13 2.89 -6.67
N SER A 31 25.47 3.96 -7.40
CA SER A 31 26.68 4.75 -7.17
C SER A 31 26.63 5.54 -5.84
N ARG A 32 25.47 6.06 -5.44
CA ARG A 32 25.27 6.68 -4.11
C ARG A 32 25.38 5.67 -2.97
N LEU A 33 24.92 4.46 -3.16
CA LEU A 33 25.03 3.37 -2.19
C LEU A 33 26.48 2.93 -1.98
N LEU A 34 27.27 2.77 -3.04
CA LEU A 34 28.71 2.46 -2.95
C LEU A 34 29.49 3.54 -2.20
N TRP A 35 29.13 4.82 -2.41
CA TRP A 35 29.74 5.95 -1.71
C TRP A 35 29.46 5.95 -0.19
N LEU A 36 28.26 5.55 0.22
CA LEU A 36 27.88 5.36 1.63
C LEU A 36 28.66 4.20 2.28
N PHE A 37 28.89 3.12 1.54
CA PHE A 37 29.70 1.97 1.99
C PHE A 37 31.14 2.34 2.26
N GLN A 38 31.77 3.13 1.40
CA GLN A 38 33.17 3.54 1.55
C GLN A 38 33.42 4.41 2.80
N ARG A 39 32.46 5.26 3.16
CA ARG A 39 32.59 6.16 4.32
C ARG A 39 32.46 5.46 5.68
N ARG A 40 31.90 4.26 5.78
CA ARG A 40 31.62 3.59 7.06
C ARG A 40 32.43 2.32 7.33
N GLY A 41 33.46 2.02 6.56
CA GLY A 41 34.32 0.85 6.79
C GLY A 41 33.65 -0.52 6.51
N VAL A 42 32.39 -0.56 6.10
CA VAL A 42 31.62 -1.79 5.86
C VAL A 42 32.18 -2.58 4.68
N ALA A 43 32.69 -1.88 3.65
CA ALA A 43 33.32 -2.51 2.50
C ALA A 43 34.58 -3.34 2.91
N ASN A 44 35.36 -2.86 3.84
CA ASN A 44 36.56 -3.58 4.33
C ASN A 44 36.18 -4.83 5.12
N TYR A 45 35.12 -4.78 5.94
CA TYR A 45 34.63 -5.94 6.68
C TYR A 45 34.14 -7.04 5.74
N LEU A 46 33.39 -6.69 4.68
CA LEU A 46 32.89 -7.63 3.69
C LEU A 46 34.00 -8.29 2.86
N ILE A 47 35.03 -7.51 2.49
CA ILE A 47 36.19 -8.02 1.76
C ILE A 47 36.97 -9.01 2.64
N THR A 48 37.10 -8.73 3.94
CA THR A 48 37.79 -9.61 4.88
C THR A 48 37.04 -10.92 5.11
N GLN A 49 35.71 -10.87 5.19
CA GLN A 49 34.85 -12.07 5.30
C GLN A 49 34.84 -12.90 4.01
N ALA A 50 34.83 -12.26 2.84
CA ALA A 50 34.89 -12.93 1.54
C ALA A 50 36.23 -13.62 1.28
N GLN A 51 37.32 -13.15 1.89
CA GLN A 51 38.66 -13.78 1.81
C GLN A 51 38.81 -14.98 2.74
N ALA A 52 37.96 -15.11 3.77
CA ALA A 52 37.99 -16.19 4.75
C ALA A 52 37.14 -17.41 4.37
N SER A 53 36.32 -17.32 3.35
CA SER A 53 35.35 -18.37 2.96
C SER A 53 35.66 -18.93 1.57
N ALA A 54 35.41 -20.23 1.35
CA ALA A 54 35.51 -20.91 0.05
C ALA A 54 34.70 -20.15 -1.04
N PRO A 55 34.95 -20.38 -2.34
CA PRO A 55 34.56 -19.48 -3.42
C PRO A 55 33.04 -19.23 -3.42
N LEU A 56 32.66 -18.11 -2.85
CA LEU A 56 31.30 -17.58 -2.93
C LEU A 56 31.03 -17.16 -4.36
N THR A 57 29.96 -17.64 -4.94
CA THR A 57 29.52 -17.17 -6.25
C THR A 57 29.21 -15.67 -6.17
N LEU A 58 29.45 -14.93 -7.25
CA LEU A 58 29.16 -13.49 -7.33
C LEU A 58 27.71 -13.17 -6.91
N THR A 59 26.78 -14.07 -7.19
CA THR A 59 25.36 -13.99 -6.79
C THR A 59 25.19 -14.00 -5.27
N PHE A 60 25.94 -14.84 -4.55
CA PHE A 60 25.89 -14.89 -3.09
C PHE A 60 26.46 -13.59 -2.47
N LEU A 61 27.53 -13.07 -3.05
CA LEU A 61 28.12 -11.80 -2.62
C LEU A 61 27.17 -10.61 -2.84
N LEU A 62 26.50 -10.56 -4.00
CA LEU A 62 25.52 -9.53 -4.31
C LEU A 62 24.28 -9.64 -3.42
N THR A 63 23.87 -10.85 -3.05
CA THR A 63 22.74 -11.07 -2.11
C THR A 63 23.10 -10.63 -0.69
N LEU A 64 24.31 -10.94 -0.24
CA LEU A 64 24.83 -10.48 1.07
C LEU A 64 24.96 -8.95 1.12
N ILE A 65 25.49 -8.32 0.08
CA ILE A 65 25.60 -6.87 -0.03
C ILE A 65 24.19 -6.25 -0.05
N GLY A 66 23.27 -6.83 -0.81
CA GLY A 66 21.87 -6.40 -0.86
C GLY A 66 21.20 -6.50 0.52
N ALA A 67 21.36 -7.62 1.21
CA ALA A 67 20.79 -7.82 2.55
C ALA A 67 21.33 -6.84 3.58
N GLN A 68 22.63 -6.52 3.52
CA GLN A 68 23.22 -5.53 4.45
C GLN A 68 22.83 -4.09 4.15
N VAL A 69 22.66 -3.72 2.87
CA VAL A 69 22.10 -2.40 2.50
C VAL A 69 20.70 -2.25 3.04
N VAL A 70 19.90 -3.28 2.87
CA VAL A 70 18.52 -3.31 3.40
C VAL A 70 18.54 -3.27 4.92
N GLN A 71 19.46 -3.99 5.58
CA GLN A 71 19.62 -3.95 7.03
C GLN A 71 19.92 -2.52 7.54
N VAL A 72 20.84 -1.81 6.91
CA VAL A 72 21.18 -0.41 7.26
C VAL A 72 19.99 0.53 7.07
N LEU A 73 19.20 0.33 6.00
CA LEU A 73 17.98 1.10 5.78
C LEU A 73 16.91 0.80 6.84
N LEU A 74 16.76 -0.46 7.24
CA LEU A 74 15.86 -0.88 8.29
C LEU A 74 16.29 -0.41 9.67
N GLU A 75 17.58 -0.42 9.97
CA GLU A 75 18.14 0.16 11.21
C GLU A 75 17.83 1.67 11.28
N ARG A 76 17.88 2.36 10.16
CA ARG A 76 17.51 3.78 10.08
C ARG A 76 16.03 3.97 10.33
N LEU A 77 15.16 3.18 9.68
CA LEU A 77 13.71 3.17 9.92
C LEU A 77 13.39 2.76 11.37
N TRP A 78 14.17 1.82 11.92
CA TRP A 78 14.10 1.44 13.33
C TRP A 78 14.44 2.60 14.26
N GLN A 79 15.50 3.35 13.96
CA GLN A 79 15.94 4.50 14.78
C GLN A 79 15.01 5.72 14.63
N GLU A 80 14.51 5.99 13.43
CA GLU A 80 13.56 7.06 13.15
C GLU A 80 12.17 6.78 13.77
N GLY A 81 11.77 5.50 13.87
CA GLY A 81 10.55 5.07 14.57
C GLY A 81 10.69 4.84 16.08
N SER A 82 11.92 4.75 16.57
CA SER A 82 12.23 4.39 17.96
C SER A 82 12.72 5.57 18.80
N GLY A 83 12.11 6.72 18.70
CA GLY A 83 12.37 7.80 19.65
C GLY A 83 12.03 7.44 21.12
N LYS A 84 12.36 6.25 21.55
CA LYS A 84 12.57 5.65 22.88
C LYS A 84 12.28 4.15 22.83
N ARG A 85 13.22 3.35 23.32
CA ARG A 85 13.00 1.95 23.69
C ARG A 85 11.91 1.89 24.77
N SER A 86 10.67 1.65 24.39
CA SER A 86 9.66 1.09 25.26
C SER A 86 9.09 -0.12 24.56
N SER A 87 8.98 -1.22 25.28
CA SER A 87 8.35 -2.47 24.86
C SER A 87 6.85 -2.35 24.57
N GLU A 88 6.32 -1.15 24.70
CA GLU A 88 4.97 -0.75 24.33
C GLU A 88 5.08 0.11 23.05
N SER A 89 4.30 -0.22 22.03
CA SER A 89 4.03 0.71 20.92
C SER A 89 3.69 2.05 21.56
N PRO A 90 4.34 3.18 21.15
CA PRO A 90 3.92 4.46 21.69
C PRO A 90 2.43 4.56 21.41
N VAL A 91 1.62 4.59 22.47
CA VAL A 91 0.19 4.85 22.35
C VAL A 91 0.12 6.15 21.56
N SER A 92 -0.40 6.08 20.35
CA SER A 92 -0.54 7.27 19.50
C SER A 92 -1.28 8.34 20.30
N ASP A 93 -0.77 9.57 20.35
CA ASP A 93 -1.49 10.68 21.01
C ASP A 93 -2.64 11.21 20.13
N LEU A 94 -2.78 10.68 18.92
CA LEU A 94 -3.84 11.06 17.97
C LEU A 94 -5.24 11.01 18.59
N PRO A 95 -5.65 9.94 19.33
CA PRO A 95 -6.97 9.91 19.95
C PRO A 95 -7.22 11.10 20.89
N LYS A 96 -6.20 11.56 21.64
CA LYS A 96 -6.33 12.70 22.57
C LYS A 96 -6.53 14.03 21.84
N ARG A 97 -5.98 14.18 20.65
CA ARG A 97 -6.07 15.39 19.80
C ARG A 97 -7.30 15.39 18.90
N ALA A 98 -7.98 14.24 18.78
CA ALA A 98 -9.14 14.07 17.91
C ALA A 98 -10.28 15.03 18.27
N ARG A 99 -10.92 15.57 17.23
CA ARG A 99 -12.08 16.48 17.28
C ARG A 99 -13.18 15.95 16.35
N PRO A 100 -14.44 16.34 16.57
CA PRO A 100 -15.53 16.03 15.65
C PRO A 100 -15.23 16.54 14.24
N LEU A 101 -15.64 15.75 13.23
CA LEU A 101 -15.53 16.13 11.84
C LEU A 101 -16.42 17.35 11.53
N ARG A 102 -15.87 18.36 10.86
CA ARG A 102 -16.61 19.58 10.50
C ARG A 102 -17.32 19.49 9.16
N GLN A 103 -16.71 18.82 8.17
CA GLN A 103 -17.25 18.74 6.82
C GLN A 103 -17.70 17.31 6.51
N VAL A 104 -18.95 17.02 6.82
CA VAL A 104 -19.55 15.70 6.59
C VAL A 104 -20.83 15.85 5.79
N VAL A 105 -20.96 15.09 4.72
CA VAL A 105 -22.24 14.89 4.03
C VAL A 105 -22.87 13.62 4.58
N ARG A 106 -23.87 13.80 5.42
CA ARG A 106 -24.63 12.71 6.05
C ARG A 106 -25.64 12.09 5.08
N THR A 107 -26.15 10.93 5.43
CA THR A 107 -27.34 10.36 4.78
C THR A 107 -28.49 11.36 4.81
N PRO A 108 -29.12 11.69 3.67
CA PRO A 108 -30.09 12.78 3.58
C PRO A 108 -31.36 12.48 4.38
N LYS A 109 -31.80 13.47 5.14
CA LYS A 109 -33.04 13.41 5.96
C LYS A 109 -34.09 14.43 5.53
N SER A 110 -33.72 15.38 4.68
CA SER A 110 -34.61 16.45 4.19
C SER A 110 -34.70 16.46 2.66
N SER A 111 -35.76 17.07 2.12
CA SER A 111 -35.92 17.26 0.68
C SER A 111 -34.79 18.08 0.06
N ALA A 112 -34.25 19.05 0.78
CA ALA A 112 -33.12 19.85 0.33
C ALA A 112 -31.85 19.00 0.19
N GLU A 113 -31.54 18.13 1.15
CA GLU A 113 -30.39 17.24 1.10
C GLU A 113 -30.55 16.17 0.00
N ILE A 114 -31.77 15.68 -0.21
CA ILE A 114 -32.10 14.78 -1.35
C ILE A 114 -31.82 15.49 -2.67
N SER A 115 -32.21 16.76 -2.82
CA SER A 115 -31.96 17.57 -4.02
C SER A 115 -30.46 17.77 -4.26
N ILE A 116 -29.67 18.01 -3.21
CA ILE A 116 -28.21 18.12 -3.28
C ILE A 116 -27.62 16.80 -3.83
N ARG A 117 -28.05 15.65 -3.31
CA ARG A 117 -27.60 14.34 -3.81
C ARG A 117 -28.02 14.08 -5.25
N HIS A 118 -29.23 14.50 -5.65
CA HIS A 118 -29.70 14.38 -7.02
C HIS A 118 -28.83 15.20 -8.00
N ASN A 119 -28.53 16.46 -7.65
CA ASN A 119 -27.65 17.32 -8.44
C ASN A 119 -26.22 16.77 -8.49
N ALA A 120 -25.73 16.22 -7.39
CA ALA A 120 -24.42 15.55 -7.34
C ALA A 120 -24.40 14.31 -8.26
N ARG A 121 -25.46 13.50 -8.26
CA ARG A 121 -25.59 12.37 -9.18
C ARG A 121 -25.48 12.81 -10.65
N ALA A 122 -26.20 13.85 -11.04
CA ALA A 122 -26.14 14.38 -12.42
C ALA A 122 -24.73 14.84 -12.79
N CYS A 123 -24.03 15.52 -11.87
CA CYS A 123 -22.64 15.91 -12.05
C CYS A 123 -21.71 14.71 -12.21
N GLY A 124 -21.81 13.69 -11.35
CA GLY A 124 -20.99 12.48 -11.42
C GLY A 124 -21.27 11.65 -12.69
N GLU A 125 -22.52 11.59 -13.13
CA GLU A 125 -22.89 10.96 -14.41
C GLU A 125 -22.26 11.70 -15.61
N SER A 126 -22.14 13.04 -15.55
CA SER A 126 -21.42 13.81 -16.57
C SER A 126 -19.95 13.44 -16.63
N LEU A 127 -19.28 13.37 -15.46
CA LEU A 127 -17.87 12.96 -15.35
C LEU A 127 -17.63 11.57 -15.97
N LEU A 128 -18.55 10.63 -15.75
CA LEU A 128 -18.46 9.29 -16.34
C LEU A 128 -18.67 9.33 -17.87
N ARG A 129 -19.62 10.12 -18.40
CA ARG A 129 -19.82 10.31 -19.84
C ARG A 129 -18.63 11.00 -20.52
N GLU A 130 -17.99 11.90 -19.83
CA GLU A 130 -16.79 12.60 -20.29
C GLU A 130 -15.52 11.72 -20.25
N GLY A 131 -15.56 10.56 -19.57
CA GLY A 131 -14.43 9.64 -19.44
C GLY A 131 -13.37 10.14 -18.48
N ARG A 132 -13.71 10.95 -17.48
CA ARG A 132 -12.79 11.59 -16.53
C ARG A 132 -12.51 10.75 -15.28
N VAL A 133 -12.98 9.50 -15.22
CA VAL A 133 -12.90 8.63 -14.05
C VAL A 133 -12.15 7.36 -14.38
N ALA A 134 -11.20 6.96 -13.53
CA ALA A 134 -10.65 5.61 -13.49
C ALA A 134 -10.98 4.93 -12.16
N VAL A 135 -11.04 3.60 -12.16
CA VAL A 135 -11.26 2.80 -10.96
C VAL A 135 -9.98 2.10 -10.56
N ILE A 136 -9.65 2.16 -9.27
CA ILE A 136 -8.50 1.49 -8.68
C ILE A 136 -9.00 0.48 -7.64
N LEU A 137 -8.67 -0.79 -7.84
CA LEU A 137 -8.90 -1.86 -6.88
C LEU A 137 -7.60 -2.25 -6.20
N VAL A 138 -7.58 -2.27 -4.87
CA VAL A 138 -6.49 -2.88 -4.12
C VAL A 138 -6.85 -4.32 -3.76
N ALA A 139 -6.11 -5.27 -4.30
CA ALA A 139 -6.38 -6.71 -4.24
C ALA A 139 -5.11 -7.56 -4.00
N GLY A 140 -4.15 -7.03 -3.23
CA GLY A 140 -2.89 -7.74 -2.93
C GLY A 140 -3.01 -8.84 -1.87
N GLY A 141 -4.15 -8.94 -1.19
CA GLY A 141 -4.37 -9.89 -0.09
C GLY A 141 -4.69 -11.32 -0.54
N GLU A 142 -4.19 -12.30 0.23
CA GLU A 142 -4.51 -13.71 0.07
C GLU A 142 -5.79 -14.09 0.83
N GLY A 143 -6.54 -15.06 0.30
CA GLY A 143 -7.81 -15.55 0.84
C GLY A 143 -7.70 -16.56 1.98
N THR A 144 -6.53 -16.72 2.60
CA THR A 144 -6.25 -17.78 3.58
C THR A 144 -7.23 -17.81 4.77
N ARG A 145 -7.66 -16.64 5.25
CA ARG A 145 -8.68 -16.53 6.32
C ARG A 145 -10.07 -16.97 5.88
N LEU A 146 -10.32 -17.00 4.57
CA LEU A 146 -11.57 -17.46 3.96
C LEU A 146 -11.49 -18.93 3.51
N GLY A 147 -10.39 -19.62 3.85
CA GLY A 147 -10.14 -20.99 3.40
C GLY A 147 -9.78 -21.12 1.92
N LEU A 148 -9.44 -20.02 1.24
CA LEU A 148 -9.08 -20.02 -0.16
C LEU A 148 -7.55 -19.98 -0.33
N ALA A 149 -7.00 -20.92 -1.09
CA ALA A 149 -5.61 -20.88 -1.52
C ALA A 149 -5.50 -19.97 -2.75
N GLY A 150 -5.12 -18.70 -2.55
CA GLY A 150 -4.96 -17.73 -3.64
C GLY A 150 -5.49 -16.35 -3.33
N PRO A 151 -5.63 -15.48 -4.36
CA PRO A 151 -6.10 -14.11 -4.21
C PRO A 151 -7.51 -14.03 -3.62
N LYS A 152 -7.70 -13.15 -2.64
CA LYS A 152 -9.01 -12.96 -1.98
C LYS A 152 -10.13 -12.60 -2.97
N GLY A 153 -9.82 -11.86 -4.03
CA GLY A 153 -10.77 -11.47 -5.07
C GLY A 153 -11.39 -12.63 -5.84
N MET A 154 -10.78 -13.81 -5.81
CA MET A 154 -11.33 -15.03 -6.43
C MET A 154 -12.42 -15.70 -5.56
N TYR A 155 -12.62 -15.24 -4.32
CA TYR A 155 -13.59 -15.84 -3.40
C TYR A 155 -15.02 -15.67 -3.92
N PRO A 156 -15.81 -16.76 -4.04
CA PRO A 156 -17.19 -16.72 -4.52
C PRO A 156 -18.11 -16.21 -3.42
N ILE A 157 -18.33 -14.89 -3.37
CA ILE A 157 -19.13 -14.21 -2.34
C ILE A 157 -20.61 -14.09 -2.72
N GLY A 158 -20.95 -14.17 -4.01
CA GLY A 158 -22.32 -14.03 -4.49
C GLY A 158 -23.21 -15.17 -3.95
N PRO A 159 -24.20 -14.88 -3.08
CA PRO A 159 -24.95 -15.95 -2.38
C PRO A 159 -25.87 -16.74 -3.31
N ILE A 160 -26.26 -16.19 -4.46
CA ILE A 160 -27.12 -16.83 -5.46
C ILE A 160 -26.31 -17.12 -6.72
N SER A 161 -25.56 -16.15 -7.20
CA SER A 161 -24.82 -16.24 -8.47
C SER A 161 -23.53 -17.07 -8.37
N GLY A 162 -22.97 -17.23 -7.17
CA GLY A 162 -21.65 -17.81 -6.99
C GLY A 162 -20.50 -16.94 -7.54
N HIS A 163 -20.79 -15.68 -7.94
CA HIS A 163 -19.81 -14.81 -8.55
C HIS A 163 -18.73 -14.44 -7.54
N SER A 164 -17.48 -14.39 -8.02
CA SER A 164 -16.33 -13.95 -7.23
C SER A 164 -16.37 -12.43 -6.99
N LEU A 165 -15.63 -11.96 -5.98
CA LEU A 165 -15.47 -10.52 -5.73
C LEU A 165 -14.96 -9.77 -6.98
N TYR A 166 -13.98 -10.34 -7.70
CA TYR A 166 -13.49 -9.75 -8.95
C TYR A 166 -14.60 -9.62 -9.99
N GLN A 167 -15.41 -10.66 -10.17
CA GLN A 167 -16.50 -10.66 -11.13
C GLN A 167 -17.56 -9.62 -10.77
N LEU A 168 -17.98 -9.53 -9.50
CA LEU A 168 -18.99 -8.56 -9.06
C LEU A 168 -18.55 -7.10 -9.30
N PHE A 169 -17.27 -6.79 -9.09
CA PHE A 169 -16.75 -5.44 -9.37
C PHE A 169 -16.62 -5.19 -10.89
N ALA A 170 -16.13 -6.17 -11.65
CA ALA A 170 -16.00 -6.06 -13.09
C ALA A 170 -17.37 -5.85 -13.77
N GLU A 171 -18.39 -6.58 -13.36
CA GLU A 171 -19.76 -6.45 -13.89
C GLU A 171 -20.35 -5.06 -13.63
N GLN A 172 -20.06 -4.44 -12.47
CA GLN A 172 -20.47 -3.05 -12.23
C GLN A 172 -19.79 -2.09 -13.21
N ILE A 173 -18.49 -2.25 -13.46
CA ILE A 173 -17.75 -1.41 -14.41
C ILE A 173 -18.26 -1.60 -15.84
N VAL A 174 -18.54 -2.83 -16.25
CA VAL A 174 -19.15 -3.14 -17.56
C VAL A 174 -20.50 -2.45 -17.70
N SER A 175 -21.34 -2.54 -16.66
CA SER A 175 -22.66 -1.89 -16.64
C SER A 175 -22.58 -0.37 -16.76
N LEU A 176 -21.66 0.25 -16.01
CA LEU A 176 -21.41 1.69 -16.05
C LEU A 176 -20.85 2.11 -17.42
N SER A 177 -19.90 1.37 -17.96
CA SER A 177 -19.29 1.64 -19.27
C SER A 177 -20.33 1.61 -20.39
N LYS A 178 -21.23 0.62 -20.37
CA LYS A 178 -22.35 0.52 -21.30
C LYS A 178 -23.35 1.69 -21.12
N ARG A 179 -23.71 1.99 -19.88
CA ARG A 179 -24.67 3.06 -19.55
C ARG A 179 -24.22 4.44 -20.01
N PHE A 180 -22.93 4.74 -19.85
CA PHE A 180 -22.39 6.08 -20.15
C PHE A 180 -21.68 6.16 -21.50
N GLY A 181 -21.58 5.04 -22.23
CA GLY A 181 -20.96 4.99 -23.55
C GLY A 181 -19.45 5.27 -23.52
N ARG A 182 -18.80 5.03 -22.39
CA ARG A 182 -17.37 5.26 -22.17
C ARG A 182 -16.73 4.11 -21.42
N MET A 183 -15.62 3.63 -21.91
CA MET A 183 -14.79 2.63 -21.24
C MET A 183 -14.14 3.26 -20.01
N ILE A 184 -14.35 2.64 -18.85
CA ILE A 184 -13.75 3.06 -17.57
C ILE A 184 -12.50 2.24 -17.34
N PRO A 185 -11.30 2.86 -17.26
CA PRO A 185 -10.05 2.16 -16.94
C PRO A 185 -10.11 1.53 -15.55
N TYR A 186 -9.67 0.28 -15.46
CA TYR A 186 -9.65 -0.50 -14.22
C TYR A 186 -8.22 -0.91 -13.86
N HIS A 187 -7.67 -0.29 -12.83
CA HIS A 187 -6.33 -0.56 -12.33
C HIS A 187 -6.42 -1.45 -11.10
N ILE A 188 -5.84 -2.64 -11.17
CA ILE A 188 -5.90 -3.66 -10.11
C ILE A 188 -4.52 -3.80 -9.51
N MET A 189 -4.36 -3.36 -8.25
CA MET A 189 -3.10 -3.53 -7.53
C MET A 189 -3.08 -4.89 -6.84
N THR A 190 -2.13 -5.72 -7.25
CA THR A 190 -1.83 -7.05 -6.73
C THR A 190 -0.57 -7.04 -5.86
N SER A 191 -0.25 -8.17 -5.22
CA SER A 191 1.03 -8.41 -4.58
C SER A 191 1.85 -9.44 -5.39
N PRO A 192 3.16 -9.59 -5.15
CA PRO A 192 3.94 -10.66 -5.80
C PRO A 192 3.33 -12.06 -5.63
N ALA A 193 2.68 -12.32 -4.48
CA ALA A 193 2.03 -13.61 -4.23
C ALA A 193 0.73 -13.81 -5.01
N THR A 194 -0.01 -12.73 -5.31
CA THR A 194 -1.34 -12.80 -5.91
C THR A 194 -1.37 -12.43 -7.40
N ASP A 195 -0.33 -11.77 -7.93
CA ASP A 195 -0.33 -11.17 -9.27
C ASP A 195 -0.62 -12.18 -10.38
N ARG A 196 0.16 -13.27 -10.44
CA ARG A 196 0.01 -14.29 -11.48
C ARG A 196 -1.39 -14.92 -11.46
N ALA A 197 -1.81 -15.40 -10.29
CA ALA A 197 -3.11 -16.05 -10.13
C ALA A 197 -4.27 -15.10 -10.46
N THR A 198 -4.15 -13.81 -10.14
CA THR A 198 -5.16 -12.79 -10.49
C THR A 198 -5.24 -12.59 -12.01
N ARG A 199 -4.10 -12.43 -12.69
CA ARG A 199 -4.07 -12.28 -14.17
C ARG A 199 -4.63 -13.49 -14.88
N ASP A 200 -4.23 -14.68 -14.45
CA ASP A 200 -4.68 -15.96 -15.01
C ASP A 200 -6.20 -16.08 -14.83
N PHE A 201 -6.72 -15.72 -13.67
CA PHE A 201 -8.16 -15.75 -13.38
C PHE A 201 -8.96 -14.80 -14.27
N PHE A 202 -8.52 -13.55 -14.43
CA PHE A 202 -9.15 -12.62 -15.36
C PHE A 202 -9.14 -13.13 -16.81
N SER A 203 -8.00 -13.64 -17.26
CA SER A 203 -7.85 -14.19 -18.61
C SER A 203 -8.77 -15.38 -18.85
N GLN A 204 -8.81 -16.34 -17.92
CA GLN A 204 -9.65 -17.55 -18.01
C GLN A 204 -11.15 -17.23 -18.04
N HIS A 205 -11.57 -16.11 -17.44
CA HIS A 205 -12.97 -15.68 -17.39
C HIS A 205 -13.29 -14.56 -18.42
N GLY A 206 -12.45 -14.40 -19.48
CA GLY A 206 -12.68 -13.40 -20.51
C GLY A 206 -12.80 -11.98 -19.96
N PHE A 207 -11.99 -11.65 -18.93
CA PHE A 207 -12.02 -10.37 -18.23
C PHE A 207 -13.41 -9.98 -17.71
N PHE A 208 -14.30 -10.95 -17.51
CA PHE A 208 -15.68 -10.73 -17.05
C PHE A 208 -16.47 -9.76 -17.95
N GLY A 209 -16.14 -9.70 -19.25
CA GLY A 209 -16.76 -8.80 -20.21
C GLY A 209 -16.19 -7.37 -20.24
N LEU A 210 -15.16 -7.09 -19.48
CA LEU A 210 -14.34 -5.87 -19.65
C LEU A 210 -13.50 -5.98 -20.93
N ASP A 211 -13.23 -4.84 -21.56
CA ASP A 211 -12.19 -4.79 -22.60
C ASP A 211 -10.81 -5.01 -21.96
N PRO A 212 -10.04 -6.04 -22.41
CA PRO A 212 -8.71 -6.29 -21.85
C PRO A 212 -7.77 -5.10 -21.89
N SER A 213 -7.90 -4.20 -22.86
CA SER A 213 -7.11 -2.98 -22.99
C SER A 213 -7.41 -1.93 -21.91
N SER A 214 -8.55 -2.08 -21.20
CA SER A 214 -8.93 -1.21 -20.09
C SER A 214 -8.51 -1.73 -18.72
N VAL A 215 -7.98 -2.96 -18.64
CA VAL A 215 -7.60 -3.60 -17.37
C VAL A 215 -6.09 -3.58 -17.21
N HIS A 216 -5.63 -2.87 -16.18
CA HIS A 216 -4.21 -2.69 -15.89
C HIS A 216 -3.87 -3.32 -14.54
N PHE A 217 -2.89 -4.22 -14.54
CA PHE A 217 -2.43 -4.83 -13.30
C PHE A 217 -1.17 -4.14 -12.80
N LEU A 218 -1.24 -3.63 -11.59
CA LEU A 218 -0.14 -3.00 -10.88
C LEU A 218 0.35 -3.94 -9.79
N ARG A 219 1.66 -4.06 -9.62
CA ARG A 219 2.23 -4.87 -8.54
C ARG A 219 2.80 -3.97 -7.46
N GLN A 220 2.28 -4.10 -6.24
CA GLN A 220 2.81 -3.35 -5.10
C GLN A 220 4.23 -3.80 -4.75
N GLY A 221 4.99 -2.89 -4.15
CA GLY A 221 6.33 -3.17 -3.62
C GLY A 221 6.29 -4.11 -2.41
N VAL A 222 7.47 -4.54 -1.99
CA VAL A 222 7.66 -5.42 -0.84
C VAL A 222 8.68 -4.83 0.13
N MET A 223 8.58 -5.21 1.40
CA MET A 223 9.52 -4.85 2.46
C MET A 223 10.04 -6.11 3.15
N PRO A 224 11.31 -6.14 3.57
CA PRO A 224 11.82 -7.21 4.42
C PRO A 224 11.09 -7.27 5.75
N VAL A 225 10.92 -8.48 6.26
CA VAL A 225 10.42 -8.73 7.60
C VAL A 225 11.60 -8.84 8.55
N VAL A 226 11.52 -8.19 9.70
CA VAL A 226 12.57 -8.22 10.71
C VAL A 226 12.12 -8.91 11.98
N ASP A 227 13.06 -9.53 12.67
CA ASP A 227 12.85 -10.04 14.01
C ASP A 227 12.48 -8.91 14.97
N ARG A 228 11.50 -9.14 15.84
CA ARG A 228 10.95 -8.12 16.73
C ARG A 228 11.94 -7.62 17.78
N ASP A 229 12.78 -8.52 18.28
CA ASP A 229 13.64 -8.24 19.45
C ASP A 229 15.04 -7.78 19.02
N THR A 230 15.55 -8.34 17.93
CA THR A 230 16.90 -8.04 17.41
C THR A 230 16.93 -7.03 16.26
N GLY A 231 15.79 -6.83 15.54
CA GLY A 231 15.75 -6.01 14.32
C GLY A 231 16.44 -6.63 13.10
N LEU A 232 16.93 -7.87 13.20
CA LEU A 232 17.59 -8.56 12.10
C LEU A 232 16.57 -9.05 11.06
N ILE A 233 16.97 -9.04 9.79
CA ILE A 233 16.14 -9.54 8.69
C ILE A 233 15.94 -11.05 8.86
N LEU A 234 14.68 -11.50 8.76
CA LEU A 234 14.34 -12.91 8.78
C LEU A 234 14.59 -13.56 7.42
N MET A 235 15.12 -14.79 7.45
CA MET A 235 15.41 -15.60 6.28
C MET A 235 14.32 -16.66 6.08
N ASN A 236 13.99 -17.01 4.83
CA ASN A 236 13.11 -18.12 4.51
C ASN A 236 13.81 -19.23 3.71
N GLY A 237 15.11 -19.11 3.51
CA GLY A 237 15.97 -20.09 2.83
C GLY A 237 17.41 -19.59 2.74
N PRO A 238 18.37 -20.43 2.35
CA PRO A 238 19.75 -20.00 2.10
C PRO A 238 19.79 -18.89 1.04
N GLY A 239 20.24 -17.68 1.42
CA GLY A 239 20.27 -16.52 0.53
C GLY A 239 18.91 -15.93 0.16
N SER A 240 17.84 -16.31 0.87
CA SER A 240 16.48 -15.81 0.64
C SER A 240 15.89 -15.20 1.89
N ILE A 241 15.39 -13.96 1.79
CA ILE A 241 14.83 -13.20 2.91
C ILE A 241 13.30 -13.23 2.90
N VAL A 242 12.72 -13.18 4.09
CA VAL A 242 11.25 -13.08 4.23
C VAL A 242 10.82 -11.69 3.79
N MET A 243 9.99 -11.63 2.74
CA MET A 243 9.41 -10.40 2.22
C MET A 243 7.92 -10.30 2.54
N ASN A 244 7.43 -9.10 2.78
CA ASN A 244 6.00 -8.80 2.96
C ASN A 244 5.59 -7.67 2.02
N PRO A 245 4.39 -7.70 1.44
CA PRO A 245 3.85 -6.55 0.73
C PRO A 245 3.91 -5.27 1.57
N ASN A 246 4.28 -4.15 0.95
CA ASN A 246 4.51 -2.87 1.63
C ASN A 246 3.23 -2.11 2.01
N GLY A 247 2.08 -2.79 2.01
CA GLY A 247 0.78 -2.23 2.37
C GLY A 247 0.09 -1.51 1.21
N HIS A 248 -1.19 -1.14 1.40
CA HIS A 248 -1.97 -0.52 0.33
C HIS A 248 -1.54 0.92 0.00
N GLY A 249 -0.72 1.56 0.81
CA GLY A 249 -0.06 2.83 0.49
C GLY A 249 1.05 2.69 -0.57
N GLY A 250 1.53 1.45 -0.82
CA GLY A 250 2.40 1.14 -1.96
C GLY A 250 1.77 1.45 -3.32
N LEU A 251 0.47 1.76 -3.35
CA LEU A 251 -0.25 2.19 -4.55
C LEU A 251 0.36 3.42 -5.20
N LEU A 252 0.81 4.41 -4.42
CA LEU A 252 1.44 5.62 -4.97
C LEU A 252 2.66 5.29 -5.82
N GLU A 253 3.53 4.46 -5.28
CA GLU A 253 4.73 3.98 -5.97
C GLU A 253 4.39 3.12 -7.19
N ALA A 254 3.38 2.23 -7.07
CA ALA A 254 2.95 1.37 -8.16
C ALA A 254 2.36 2.17 -9.33
N LEU A 255 1.53 3.19 -9.08
CA LEU A 255 0.98 4.09 -10.09
C LEU A 255 2.07 4.94 -10.76
N HIS A 256 3.05 5.42 -9.97
CA HIS A 256 4.16 6.21 -10.49
C HIS A 256 5.07 5.38 -11.40
N THR A 257 5.51 4.22 -10.91
CA THR A 257 6.48 3.37 -11.63
C THR A 257 5.90 2.69 -12.86
N SER A 258 4.60 2.45 -12.89
CA SER A 258 3.89 1.89 -14.06
C SER A 258 3.61 2.91 -15.17
N GLY A 259 3.80 4.22 -14.92
CA GLY A 259 3.40 5.27 -15.85
C GLY A 259 1.90 5.56 -15.90
N SER A 260 1.11 4.99 -14.97
CA SER A 260 -0.35 5.16 -14.95
C SER A 260 -0.78 6.62 -14.82
N PHE A 261 -0.05 7.46 -14.08
CA PHE A 261 -0.38 8.89 -13.98
C PHE A 261 -0.25 9.63 -15.32
N ASP A 262 0.72 9.26 -16.16
CA ASP A 262 0.87 9.83 -17.49
C ASP A 262 -0.24 9.36 -18.42
N GLU A 263 -0.64 8.09 -18.35
CA GLU A 263 -1.80 7.57 -19.06
C GLU A 263 -3.08 8.32 -18.66
N PHE A 264 -3.33 8.47 -17.36
CA PHE A 264 -4.50 9.21 -16.86
C PHE A 264 -4.53 10.65 -17.39
N ARG A 265 -3.40 11.34 -17.36
CA ARG A 265 -3.29 12.70 -17.88
C ARG A 265 -3.58 12.77 -19.38
N GLN A 266 -3.02 11.87 -20.19
CA GLN A 266 -3.23 11.80 -21.63
C GLN A 266 -4.70 11.53 -22.00
N ARG A 267 -5.39 10.73 -21.19
CA ARG A 267 -6.81 10.37 -21.36
C ARG A 267 -7.77 11.38 -20.75
N GLY A 268 -7.30 12.45 -20.11
CA GLY A 268 -8.14 13.45 -19.43
C GLY A 268 -8.84 12.91 -18.18
N ILE A 269 -8.26 11.88 -17.53
CA ILE A 269 -8.79 11.32 -16.30
C ILE A 269 -8.33 12.18 -15.12
N ASP A 270 -9.26 12.76 -14.39
CA ASP A 270 -9.01 13.64 -13.25
C ASP A 270 -9.31 12.98 -11.92
N LEU A 271 -10.25 12.03 -11.88
CA LEU A 271 -10.72 11.39 -10.66
C LEU A 271 -10.36 9.91 -10.62
N LEU A 272 -9.81 9.49 -9.50
CA LEU A 272 -9.43 8.11 -9.22
C LEU A 272 -10.33 7.55 -8.13
N TYR A 273 -11.29 6.70 -8.50
CA TYR A 273 -12.15 6.01 -7.56
C TYR A 273 -11.44 4.78 -7.01
N TYR A 274 -11.13 4.80 -5.74
CA TYR A 274 -10.37 3.77 -5.02
C TYR A 274 -11.28 2.92 -4.15
N HIS A 275 -11.09 1.60 -4.20
CA HIS A 275 -11.69 0.67 -3.23
C HIS A 275 -10.80 -0.55 -2.98
N GLN A 276 -11.12 -1.29 -1.91
CA GLN A 276 -10.44 -2.53 -1.57
C GLN A 276 -11.31 -3.74 -1.86
N VAL A 277 -10.67 -4.86 -2.17
CA VAL A 277 -11.35 -6.12 -2.53
C VAL A 277 -12.17 -6.72 -1.38
N ASP A 278 -11.90 -6.27 -0.16
CA ASP A 278 -12.52 -6.79 1.07
C ASP A 278 -13.95 -6.29 1.30
N ASN A 279 -14.36 -5.23 0.59
CA ASN A 279 -15.70 -4.66 0.75
C ASN A 279 -16.63 -5.04 -0.42
N PRO A 280 -17.39 -6.13 -0.31
CA PRO A 280 -18.28 -6.60 -1.37
C PRO A 280 -19.47 -5.65 -1.66
N LEU A 281 -19.78 -4.74 -0.73
CA LEU A 281 -20.89 -3.78 -0.85
C LEU A 281 -20.49 -2.48 -1.54
N THR A 282 -19.28 -2.41 -2.09
CA THR A 282 -18.83 -1.22 -2.82
C THR A 282 -19.71 -0.97 -4.05
N LEU A 283 -20.29 0.23 -4.13
CA LEU A 283 -20.84 0.78 -5.36
C LEU A 283 -19.70 1.40 -6.15
N VAL A 284 -19.19 0.65 -7.13
CA VAL A 284 -18.03 1.09 -7.92
C VAL A 284 -18.35 2.35 -8.70
N ALA A 285 -17.49 3.35 -8.60
CA ALA A 285 -17.64 4.65 -9.26
C ALA A 285 -19.01 5.31 -9.01
N ASP A 286 -19.48 5.30 -7.76
CA ASP A 286 -20.75 5.89 -7.33
C ASP A 286 -20.89 7.35 -7.85
N PRO A 287 -21.84 7.64 -8.75
CA PRO A 287 -22.02 8.98 -9.33
C PRO A 287 -22.28 10.06 -8.29
N VAL A 288 -22.94 9.73 -7.18
CA VAL A 288 -23.18 10.70 -6.10
C VAL A 288 -21.89 11.11 -5.44
N MET A 289 -21.03 10.14 -5.13
CA MET A 289 -19.74 10.41 -4.51
C MET A 289 -18.82 11.20 -5.44
N LEU A 290 -18.75 10.83 -6.73
CA LEU A 290 -17.98 11.55 -7.75
C LEU A 290 -18.46 12.99 -7.92
N GLY A 291 -19.77 13.20 -7.98
CA GLY A 291 -20.37 14.52 -8.14
C GLY A 291 -20.17 15.41 -6.92
N LEU A 292 -20.34 14.88 -5.70
CA LEU A 292 -20.05 15.62 -4.47
C LEU A 292 -18.57 16.01 -4.39
N HIS A 293 -17.67 15.10 -4.73
CA HIS A 293 -16.23 15.37 -4.81
C HIS A 293 -15.95 16.57 -5.72
N GLN A 294 -16.48 16.54 -6.95
CA GLN A 294 -16.29 17.61 -7.95
C GLN A 294 -16.90 18.94 -7.48
N GLN A 295 -18.16 18.93 -7.00
CA GLN A 295 -18.86 20.14 -6.57
C GLN A 295 -18.22 20.81 -5.36
N ARG A 296 -17.63 20.02 -4.45
CA ARG A 296 -16.91 20.52 -3.27
C ARG A 296 -15.46 20.85 -3.56
N GLN A 297 -14.98 20.60 -4.78
CA GLN A 297 -13.57 20.75 -5.15
C GLN A 297 -12.66 20.03 -4.15
N ALA A 298 -13.07 18.82 -3.75
CA ALA A 298 -12.32 18.02 -2.80
C ALA A 298 -11.04 17.46 -3.46
N GLN A 299 -9.96 17.41 -2.72
CA GLN A 299 -8.75 16.69 -3.13
C GLN A 299 -8.89 15.20 -2.81
N VAL A 300 -9.58 14.89 -1.71
CA VAL A 300 -9.94 13.53 -1.32
C VAL A 300 -11.37 13.51 -0.79
N THR A 301 -12.15 12.50 -1.19
CA THR A 301 -13.42 12.17 -0.54
C THR A 301 -13.30 10.80 0.09
N VAL A 302 -13.68 10.69 1.37
CA VAL A 302 -13.67 9.44 2.14
C VAL A 302 -15.10 9.00 2.41
N LYS A 303 -15.46 7.76 2.03
CA LYS A 303 -16.76 7.18 2.37
C LYS A 303 -16.69 6.50 3.72
N VAL A 304 -17.66 6.82 4.58
CA VAL A 304 -17.77 6.27 5.94
C VAL A 304 -19.14 5.65 6.18
N VAL A 305 -19.22 4.84 7.21
CA VAL A 305 -20.48 4.36 7.79
C VAL A 305 -20.54 4.74 9.26
N ALA A 306 -21.74 4.97 9.77
CA ALA A 306 -21.92 5.16 11.21
C ALA A 306 -21.67 3.83 11.92
N LYS A 307 -20.77 3.81 12.90
CA LYS A 307 -20.54 2.64 13.74
C LYS A 307 -21.81 2.29 14.51
N GLN A 308 -22.14 1.02 14.56
CA GLN A 308 -23.30 0.48 15.28
C GLN A 308 -23.05 0.44 16.79
N SER A 309 -21.79 0.30 17.20
CA SER A 309 -21.39 0.31 18.60
C SER A 309 -19.95 0.82 18.75
N PRO A 310 -19.59 1.32 19.96
CA PRO A 310 -18.20 1.67 20.25
C PRO A 310 -17.20 0.54 20.03
N ALA A 311 -17.61 -0.70 20.26
CA ALA A 311 -16.76 -1.91 20.19
C ALA A 311 -16.50 -2.42 18.76
N GLU A 312 -17.17 -1.86 17.75
CA GLU A 312 -16.99 -2.26 16.35
C GLU A 312 -15.56 -1.97 15.88
N LYS A 313 -14.87 -3.02 15.40
CA LYS A 313 -13.45 -2.97 15.02
C LYS A 313 -13.27 -2.48 13.60
N MET A 314 -13.15 -1.17 13.44
CA MET A 314 -12.82 -0.53 12.17
C MET A 314 -12.05 0.77 12.40
N GLY A 315 -11.18 1.14 11.47
CA GLY A 315 -10.53 2.45 11.47
C GLY A 315 -11.57 3.57 11.42
N VAL A 316 -11.33 4.67 12.08
CA VAL A 316 -12.29 5.77 12.19
C VAL A 316 -11.72 7.07 11.63
N VAL A 317 -12.55 7.80 10.90
CA VAL A 317 -12.21 9.12 10.39
C VAL A 317 -12.54 10.14 11.46
N THR A 318 -11.60 11.03 11.76
CA THR A 318 -11.76 12.13 12.72
C THR A 318 -10.96 13.33 12.25
N GLU A 319 -11.16 14.50 12.89
CA GLU A 319 -10.34 15.68 12.63
C GLU A 319 -9.21 15.76 13.67
N ILE A 320 -7.97 15.93 13.20
CA ILE A 320 -6.79 16.13 14.03
C ILE A 320 -6.00 17.31 13.44
N ASP A 321 -5.75 18.35 14.24
CA ASP A 321 -5.02 19.55 13.86
C ASP A 321 -5.57 20.23 12.58
N GLY A 322 -6.89 20.18 12.41
CA GLY A 322 -7.58 20.80 11.26
C GLY A 322 -7.63 19.94 9.98
N HIS A 323 -7.07 18.72 9.99
CA HIS A 323 -7.08 17.79 8.87
C HIS A 323 -7.89 16.53 9.21
N ALA A 324 -8.58 15.97 8.22
CA ALA A 324 -9.15 14.64 8.36
C ALA A 324 -8.02 13.60 8.47
N GLN A 325 -8.14 12.68 9.41
CA GLN A 325 -7.21 11.57 9.59
C GLN A 325 -7.96 10.30 9.93
N ILE A 326 -7.33 9.15 9.69
CA ILE A 326 -7.87 7.85 10.08
C ILE A 326 -7.03 7.33 11.23
N ILE A 327 -7.71 6.97 12.31
CA ILE A 327 -7.11 6.26 13.46
C ILE A 327 -7.54 4.81 13.34
N GLU A 328 -6.57 3.89 13.32
CA GLU A 328 -6.86 2.46 13.31
C GLU A 328 -7.45 2.02 14.67
N TYR A 329 -8.34 1.03 14.63
CA TYR A 329 -8.99 0.52 15.84
C TYR A 329 -8.00 -0.04 16.87
N SER A 330 -6.82 -0.49 16.42
CA SER A 330 -5.72 -0.96 17.28
C SER A 330 -5.07 0.16 18.10
N ASP A 331 -5.22 1.41 17.68
CA ASP A 331 -4.62 2.60 18.30
C ASP A 331 -5.60 3.30 19.25
N LEU A 332 -6.84 2.80 19.34
CA LEU A 332 -7.88 3.30 20.25
C LEU A 332 -7.97 2.43 21.50
N THR A 333 -7.89 3.06 22.65
CA THR A 333 -8.14 2.37 23.94
C THR A 333 -9.63 2.10 24.15
N ALA A 334 -9.96 1.24 25.13
CA ALA A 334 -11.35 0.97 25.53
C ALA A 334 -12.08 2.22 26.04
N GLU A 335 -11.35 3.23 26.52
CA GLU A 335 -11.87 4.53 26.93
C GLU A 335 -12.12 5.42 25.72
N ASP A 336 -11.13 5.50 24.78
CA ASP A 336 -11.25 6.33 23.59
C ASP A 336 -12.49 5.98 22.78
N VAL A 337 -12.75 4.70 22.52
CA VAL A 337 -13.89 4.27 21.69
C VAL A 337 -15.26 4.68 22.24
N ARG A 338 -15.34 5.02 23.54
CA ARG A 338 -16.58 5.46 24.21
C ARG A 338 -16.72 6.97 24.34
N ARG A 339 -15.69 7.73 23.91
CA ARG A 339 -15.75 9.20 23.99
C ARG A 339 -16.91 9.73 23.15
N THR A 340 -17.59 10.73 23.72
CA THR A 340 -18.72 11.42 23.08
C THR A 340 -18.40 12.88 22.82
N THR A 341 -19.14 13.47 21.91
CA THR A 341 -19.21 14.92 21.71
C THR A 341 -20.05 15.56 22.82
N PRO A 342 -20.06 16.90 22.97
CA PRO A 342 -20.93 17.58 23.92
C PRO A 342 -22.43 17.27 23.71
N GLU A 343 -22.83 16.94 22.47
CA GLU A 343 -24.20 16.59 22.09
C GLU A 343 -24.55 15.12 22.41
N GLY A 344 -23.59 14.32 22.88
CA GLY A 344 -23.78 12.93 23.28
C GLY A 344 -23.53 11.91 22.17
N ASP A 345 -23.21 12.33 20.95
CA ASP A 345 -22.86 11.43 19.85
C ASP A 345 -21.46 10.85 20.06
N LEU A 346 -21.21 9.63 19.53
CA LEU A 346 -19.85 9.07 19.53
C LEU A 346 -18.87 10.00 18.80
N LEU A 347 -17.74 10.32 19.41
CA LEU A 347 -16.67 11.10 18.76
C LEU A 347 -16.10 10.32 17.55
N PHE A 348 -15.86 9.03 17.74
CA PHE A 348 -15.30 8.12 16.74
C PHE A 348 -16.39 7.30 16.02
N TRP A 349 -17.42 7.98 15.52
CA TRP A 349 -18.58 7.37 14.88
C TRP A 349 -18.34 6.98 13.43
N ALA A 350 -17.46 7.71 12.71
CA ALA A 350 -17.28 7.61 11.26
C ALA A 350 -16.33 6.48 10.88
N GLY A 351 -16.87 5.27 10.74
CA GLY A 351 -16.11 4.10 10.34
C GLY A 351 -15.64 4.19 8.89
N ASN A 352 -14.34 4.00 8.66
CA ASN A 352 -13.74 4.01 7.33
C ASN A 352 -14.12 2.76 6.54
N THR A 353 -14.70 2.95 5.35
CA THR A 353 -15.08 1.83 4.45
C THR A 353 -13.98 1.46 3.47
N ALA A 354 -12.84 2.14 3.50
CA ALA A 354 -11.76 2.03 2.52
C ALA A 354 -12.21 2.30 1.07
N ILE A 355 -13.23 3.18 0.91
CA ILE A 355 -13.66 3.72 -0.37
C ILE A 355 -13.32 5.19 -0.41
N HIS A 356 -12.55 5.61 -1.43
CA HIS A 356 -12.09 6.98 -1.58
C HIS A 356 -12.26 7.45 -3.03
N VAL A 357 -12.39 8.75 -3.21
CA VAL A 357 -12.14 9.42 -4.50
C VAL A 357 -10.96 10.34 -4.30
N PHE A 358 -9.95 10.19 -5.13
CA PHE A 358 -8.77 11.04 -5.15
C PHE A 358 -8.78 11.93 -6.39
N ASP A 359 -8.46 13.18 -6.21
CA ASP A 359 -8.06 14.05 -7.31
C ASP A 359 -6.69 13.58 -7.86
N ARG A 360 -6.62 13.27 -9.16
CA ARG A 360 -5.40 12.73 -9.79
C ARG A 360 -4.18 13.62 -9.62
N PRO A 361 -4.24 14.94 -9.90
CA PRO A 361 -3.09 15.82 -9.70
C PRO A 361 -2.52 15.77 -8.29
N THR A 362 -3.41 15.81 -7.28
CA THR A 362 -3.02 15.71 -5.88
C THR A 362 -2.28 14.41 -5.57
N LEU A 363 -2.81 13.27 -6.03
CA LEU A 363 -2.20 11.97 -5.77
C LEU A 363 -0.87 11.81 -6.54
N GLN A 364 -0.80 12.35 -7.77
CA GLN A 364 0.41 12.36 -8.60
C GLN A 364 1.53 13.20 -7.96
N GLU A 365 1.21 14.36 -7.42
CA GLU A 365 2.16 15.19 -6.69
C GLU A 365 2.74 14.45 -5.49
N MET A 366 1.89 13.80 -4.69
CA MET A 366 2.33 13.00 -3.55
C MET A 366 3.19 11.81 -3.93
N ALA A 367 2.95 11.19 -5.08
CA ALA A 367 3.74 10.08 -5.59
C ALA A 367 5.12 10.51 -6.10
N SER A 368 5.27 11.75 -6.56
CA SER A 368 6.52 12.31 -7.11
C SER A 368 7.42 12.95 -6.08
N THR A 369 6.91 13.24 -4.88
CA THR A 369 7.71 13.82 -3.79
C THR A 369 8.59 12.76 -3.11
N GLU A 370 9.81 13.15 -2.71
CA GLU A 370 10.73 12.28 -1.96
C GLU A 370 10.17 11.86 -0.58
N THR A 371 9.15 12.53 -0.09
CA THR A 371 8.46 12.25 1.16
C THR A 371 7.46 11.10 0.95
N SER A 372 7.93 9.88 1.10
CA SER A 372 7.07 8.69 1.12
C SER A 372 6.06 8.74 2.28
N LEU A 373 4.96 8.00 2.14
CA LEU A 373 4.04 7.75 3.26
C LEU A 373 4.79 7.08 4.43
N PRO A 374 4.40 7.35 5.68
CA PRO A 374 5.03 6.73 6.85
C PRO A 374 4.84 5.21 6.83
N TYR A 375 5.78 4.51 7.49
CA TYR A 375 5.64 3.08 7.72
C TYR A 375 4.98 2.82 9.06
N HIS A 376 3.95 1.98 9.04
CA HIS A 376 3.33 1.41 10.22
C HIS A 376 3.96 0.05 10.54
N ARG A 377 4.07 -0.27 11.82
CA ARG A 377 4.67 -1.51 12.32
C ARG A 377 3.55 -2.48 12.71
N ALA A 378 3.49 -3.63 12.06
CA ALA A 378 2.57 -4.70 12.42
C ALA A 378 3.36 -5.88 13.00
N ILE A 379 3.12 -6.21 14.27
CA ILE A 379 3.76 -7.35 14.93
C ILE A 379 2.98 -8.62 14.56
N LYS A 380 3.68 -9.63 14.07
CA LYS A 380 3.07 -10.86 13.53
C LYS A 380 3.91 -12.08 13.86
N LYS A 381 3.27 -13.27 13.79
CA LYS A 381 3.96 -14.56 13.77
C LYS A 381 4.46 -14.84 12.36
N VAL A 382 5.75 -15.02 12.19
CA VAL A 382 6.37 -15.28 10.89
C VAL A 382 7.40 -16.39 11.02
N GLY A 383 7.21 -17.48 10.27
CA GLY A 383 8.18 -18.57 10.19
C GLY A 383 9.47 -18.10 9.54
N TYR A 384 10.59 -18.64 9.98
CA TYR A 384 11.90 -18.26 9.48
C TYR A 384 12.92 -19.40 9.57
N LEU A 385 14.00 -19.26 8.84
CA LEU A 385 15.16 -20.13 8.91
C LEU A 385 16.12 -19.60 9.99
N ASP A 386 16.44 -20.42 10.98
CA ASP A 386 17.42 -20.04 12.00
C ASP A 386 18.86 -20.08 11.46
N PRO A 387 19.85 -19.55 12.21
CA PRO A 387 21.27 -19.56 11.78
C PRO A 387 21.87 -20.96 11.59
N THR A 388 21.25 -22.00 12.15
CA THR A 388 21.69 -23.41 12.01
C THR A 388 21.10 -24.09 10.78
N GLY A 389 20.17 -23.41 10.08
CA GLY A 389 19.46 -23.93 8.90
C GLY A 389 18.19 -24.69 9.25
N GLY A 390 17.73 -24.62 10.50
CA GLY A 390 16.45 -25.19 10.96
C GLY A 390 15.28 -24.27 10.68
N TRP A 391 14.14 -24.83 10.24
CA TRP A 391 12.90 -24.06 10.10
C TRP A 391 12.21 -23.86 11.45
N VAL A 392 11.97 -22.61 11.82
CA VAL A 392 11.28 -22.23 13.05
C VAL A 392 9.86 -21.76 12.75
N THR A 393 8.88 -22.39 13.41
CA THR A 393 7.46 -21.95 13.38
C THR A 393 7.11 -21.33 14.72
N PRO A 394 7.04 -19.99 14.83
CA PRO A 394 6.82 -19.31 16.10
C PRO A 394 5.42 -19.55 16.66
N THR A 395 5.32 -19.75 17.97
CA THR A 395 4.03 -19.83 18.70
C THR A 395 3.53 -18.46 19.16
N VAL A 396 4.44 -17.48 19.27
CA VAL A 396 4.17 -16.09 19.66
C VAL A 396 4.56 -15.13 18.53
N GLU A 397 4.13 -13.90 18.64
CA GLU A 397 4.51 -12.83 17.70
C GLU A 397 6.01 -12.51 17.83
N ASN A 398 6.76 -12.75 16.77
CA ASN A 398 8.23 -12.70 16.72
C ASN A 398 8.77 -11.70 15.69
N ALA A 399 7.93 -11.12 14.86
CA ALA A 399 8.40 -10.36 13.71
C ALA A 399 7.65 -9.06 13.51
N ILE A 400 8.33 -8.07 12.93
CA ILE A 400 7.76 -6.79 12.52
C ILE A 400 7.67 -6.76 11.00
N LYS A 401 6.48 -6.46 10.50
CA LYS A 401 6.17 -6.12 9.12
C LYS A 401 5.98 -4.61 9.01
N TYR A 402 6.52 -4.02 7.96
CA TYR A 402 6.36 -2.60 7.67
C TYR A 402 5.36 -2.42 6.55
N GLU A 403 4.32 -1.62 6.79
CA GLU A 403 3.24 -1.37 5.85
C GLU A 403 2.97 0.13 5.74
N ARG A 404 2.65 0.62 4.55
CA ARG A 404 2.17 1.99 4.30
C ARG A 404 0.67 1.96 4.07
N PHE A 405 0.00 3.00 4.50
CA PHE A 405 -1.44 3.14 4.30
C PHE A 405 -1.75 4.32 3.38
N ILE A 406 -2.63 4.11 2.39
CA ILE A 406 -2.99 5.17 1.44
C ILE A 406 -3.66 6.36 2.13
N PHE A 407 -4.35 6.13 3.23
CA PHE A 407 -5.02 7.18 3.97
C PHE A 407 -4.06 8.11 4.76
N ASP A 408 -2.77 7.77 4.86
CA ASP A 408 -1.74 8.69 5.39
C ASP A 408 -1.47 9.90 4.48
N VAL A 409 -2.12 9.96 3.32
CA VAL A 409 -2.20 11.18 2.52
C VAL A 409 -3.07 12.25 3.20
N LEU A 410 -4.08 11.85 3.99
CA LEU A 410 -5.08 12.76 4.56
C LEU A 410 -4.52 13.91 5.39
N PRO A 411 -3.49 13.72 6.26
CA PRO A 411 -2.88 14.83 7.00
C PRO A 411 -2.27 15.93 6.12
N ARG A 412 -2.01 15.63 4.83
CA ARG A 412 -1.44 16.58 3.86
C ARG A 412 -2.49 17.24 2.97
N ILE A 413 -3.75 16.86 3.15
CA ILE A 413 -4.88 17.32 2.32
C ILE A 413 -5.55 18.52 2.97
N GLN A 414 -5.77 19.57 2.18
CA GLN A 414 -6.46 20.79 2.63
C GLN A 414 -7.99 20.66 2.52
N LYS A 415 -8.47 20.01 1.47
CA LYS A 415 -9.90 19.84 1.19
C LYS A 415 -10.28 18.37 1.17
N CYS A 416 -10.60 17.83 2.34
CA CYS A 416 -11.13 16.47 2.49
C CYS A 416 -12.63 16.53 2.72
N LEU A 417 -13.39 15.79 1.91
CA LEU A 417 -14.83 15.58 2.11
C LEU A 417 -15.05 14.21 2.76
N VAL A 418 -15.81 14.18 3.85
CA VAL A 418 -16.28 12.93 4.45
C VAL A 418 -17.74 12.71 4.06
N MET A 419 -18.08 11.55 3.52
CA MET A 419 -19.41 11.19 3.05
C MET A 419 -19.88 9.89 3.70
N GLU A 420 -21.08 9.92 4.28
CA GLU A 420 -21.79 8.73 4.77
C GLU A 420 -22.62 8.04 3.68
#